data_81ba2df6d18e27fd1a3abcd4de1601b1
#
_entry.id   81ba2df6d18e27fd1a3abcd4de1601b1
#
_cell.length_a   1.000
_cell.length_b   1.000
_cell.length_c   1.000
_cell.angle_alpha   90.00
_cell.angle_beta   90.00
_cell.angle_gamma   90.00
#
_symmetry.space_group_name_H-M   'P 1'
#
loop_
_entity.id
_entity.type
_entity.pdbx_description
1 polymer ?
#
loop_
_entity_poly.entity_id
_entity_poly.type
_entity_poly.pdbx_seq_one_letter_code
_entity_poly.pdbx_strand_id
1 'polypeptide(L)'
;MSCCLLLPPSAWLLIDPYPKLANHPPPPTRSEREALINRCHGSLPDVNAYLTNWFLSAPLGTIKRQNVEEWILWAIFSADSHSLHHNKEWYQELDDYVNQLEVLLGRSFETGITHKLESMRHTVQPVNILHRPFMWLTIVGAVDSFTHLCLTIYGFNYYSTSLGFDVLPPRPLSLFSRPSSSSKLSYWYRPHRSKTKKPILFLHGIGVSLRFISRQAL
;
A
#
# COMPACT_ATOMS: atom_id res chain seq x y z
N MET A 1 17.31 19.16 -24.12
CA MET A 1 16.73 20.50 -23.94
C MET A 1 15.49 20.33 -23.06
N SER A 2 15.67 20.58 -21.74
CA SER A 2 14.61 20.43 -20.74
C SER A 2 13.76 21.69 -20.71
N CYS A 3 12.55 21.61 -21.23
CA CYS A 3 11.55 22.66 -21.07
C CYS A 3 10.90 22.48 -19.68
N CYS A 4 11.59 22.95 -18.63
CA CYS A 4 10.97 23.19 -17.33
C CYS A 4 10.03 24.38 -17.48
N LEU A 5 8.74 24.13 -17.64
CA LEU A 5 7.72 25.15 -17.43
C LEU A 5 7.83 25.58 -15.95
N LEU A 6 8.38 26.78 -15.76
CA LEU A 6 8.51 27.46 -14.47
C LEU A 6 7.12 27.82 -13.97
N LEU A 7 6.49 26.89 -13.26
CA LEU A 7 5.36 27.24 -12.39
C LEU A 7 5.91 28.03 -11.21
N PRO A 8 5.20 29.11 -10.77
CA PRO A 8 5.62 29.88 -9.60
C PRO A 8 5.69 28.97 -8.38
N PRO A 9 6.58 29.27 -7.40
CA PRO A 9 6.74 28.46 -6.19
C PRO A 9 5.45 28.17 -5.43
N SER A 10 4.46 29.07 -5.53
CA SER A 10 3.12 28.89 -4.97
C SER A 10 2.30 27.76 -5.60
N ALA A 11 2.57 27.38 -6.85
CA ALA A 11 1.89 26.26 -7.50
C ALA A 11 2.40 24.89 -6.98
N TRP A 12 3.62 24.83 -6.46
CA TRP A 12 4.18 23.65 -5.82
C TRP A 12 3.54 23.38 -4.45
N LEU A 13 3.13 24.44 -3.74
CA LEU A 13 2.43 24.34 -2.44
C LEU A 13 1.03 23.72 -2.56
N LEU A 14 0.39 23.80 -3.72
CA LEU A 14 -0.90 23.17 -3.99
C LEU A 14 -0.79 21.67 -4.31
N ILE A 15 0.41 21.17 -4.62
CA ILE A 15 0.66 19.76 -5.00
C ILE A 15 1.20 18.97 -3.80
N ASP A 16 1.58 19.62 -2.70
CA ASP A 16 2.25 19.02 -1.54
C ASP A 16 1.42 18.94 -0.23
N PRO A 17 0.10 18.72 -0.25
CA PRO A 17 -0.60 18.29 0.97
C PRO A 17 -0.50 16.78 1.23
N TYR A 18 -0.08 15.99 0.23
CA TYR A 18 -0.13 14.54 0.32
C TYR A 18 0.85 13.87 1.31
N PRO A 19 2.11 14.31 1.48
CA PRO A 19 2.99 13.70 2.48
C PRO A 19 2.55 13.96 3.92
N LYS A 20 1.79 15.05 4.15
CA LYS A 20 1.32 15.44 5.49
C LYS A 20 0.00 14.78 5.90
N LEU A 21 -0.66 14.12 4.94
CA LEU A 21 -1.95 13.45 5.15
C LEU A 21 -1.83 11.92 5.22
N ALA A 22 -0.63 11.37 5.31
CA ALA A 22 -0.44 9.96 5.61
C ALA A 22 -1.01 9.69 7.01
N ASN A 23 -2.29 9.30 7.04
CA ASN A 23 -2.96 8.91 8.26
C ASN A 23 -2.51 7.48 8.57
N HIS A 24 -1.46 7.36 9.37
CA HIS A 24 -1.02 6.05 9.83
C HIS A 24 -2.12 5.47 10.74
N PRO A 25 -2.57 4.25 10.52
CA PRO A 25 -3.48 3.60 11.43
C PRO A 25 -2.84 3.54 12.83
N PRO A 26 -3.63 3.61 13.90
CA PRO A 26 -3.10 3.41 15.24
C PRO A 26 -2.41 2.04 15.34
N PRO A 27 -1.35 1.92 16.15
CA PRO A 27 -0.67 0.64 16.33
C PRO A 27 -1.68 -0.42 16.80
N PRO A 28 -1.58 -1.66 16.28
CA PRO A 28 -2.47 -2.74 16.67
C PRO A 28 -2.40 -3.01 18.18
N THR A 29 -3.48 -3.46 18.77
CA THR A 29 -3.52 -3.94 20.16
C THR A 29 -2.66 -5.19 20.33
N ARG A 30 -2.27 -5.52 21.57
CA ARG A 30 -1.47 -6.71 21.85
C ARG A 30 -2.14 -7.98 21.33
N SER A 31 -3.43 -8.14 21.56
CA SER A 31 -4.19 -9.31 21.08
C SER A 31 -4.23 -9.43 19.56
N GLU A 32 -4.30 -8.31 18.84
CA GLU A 32 -4.24 -8.29 17.38
C GLU A 32 -2.85 -8.66 16.87
N ARG A 33 -1.79 -8.19 17.53
CA ARG A 33 -0.40 -8.54 17.20
C ARG A 33 -0.13 -10.03 17.42
N GLU A 34 -0.54 -10.58 18.58
CA GLU A 34 -0.43 -12.00 18.87
C GLU A 34 -1.19 -12.87 17.86
N ALA A 35 -2.41 -12.48 17.52
CA ALA A 35 -3.19 -13.18 16.49
C ALA A 35 -2.52 -13.12 15.10
N LEU A 36 -1.89 -12.01 14.75
CA LEU A 36 -1.17 -11.83 13.48
C LEU A 36 0.08 -12.72 13.44
N ILE A 37 0.90 -12.70 14.49
CA ILE A 37 2.12 -13.53 14.58
C ILE A 37 1.77 -15.01 14.49
N ASN A 38 0.80 -15.48 15.25
CA ASN A 38 0.38 -16.88 15.24
C ASN A 38 -0.11 -17.32 13.86
N ARG A 39 -0.85 -16.47 13.16
CA ARG A 39 -1.30 -16.74 11.80
C ARG A 39 -0.14 -16.78 10.80
N CYS A 40 0.82 -15.85 10.91
CA CYS A 40 2.01 -15.84 10.08
C CYS A 40 2.84 -17.11 10.31
N HIS A 41 3.17 -17.44 11.55
CA HIS A 41 3.99 -18.60 11.88
C HIS A 41 3.36 -19.91 11.41
N GLY A 42 2.05 -20.07 11.56
CA GLY A 42 1.32 -21.26 11.08
C GLY A 42 1.24 -21.42 9.56
N SER A 43 1.57 -20.35 8.80
CA SER A 43 1.46 -20.32 7.34
C SER A 43 2.79 -20.37 6.60
N LEU A 44 3.93 -20.43 7.32
CA LEU A 44 5.27 -20.36 6.72
C LEU A 44 5.79 -21.76 6.32
N PRO A 45 5.86 -22.10 5.03
CA PRO A 45 6.42 -23.38 4.59
C PRO A 45 7.95 -23.42 4.71
N ASP A 46 8.63 -22.27 4.53
CA ASP A 46 10.07 -22.12 4.63
C ASP A 46 10.40 -20.76 5.29
N VAL A 47 10.77 -20.84 6.55
CA VAL A 47 11.10 -19.66 7.38
C VAL A 47 12.38 -18.99 6.92
N ASN A 48 13.36 -19.76 6.41
CA ASN A 48 14.63 -19.23 5.91
C ASN A 48 14.39 -18.38 4.65
N ALA A 49 13.67 -18.93 3.67
CA ALA A 49 13.32 -18.21 2.45
C ALA A 49 12.44 -16.98 2.76
N TYR A 50 11.50 -17.11 3.68
CA TYR A 50 10.65 -16.00 4.11
C TYR A 50 11.49 -14.85 4.65
N LEU A 51 12.35 -15.10 5.60
CA LEU A 51 13.16 -14.07 6.23
C LEU A 51 14.14 -13.43 5.24
N THR A 52 14.89 -14.23 4.47
CA THR A 52 15.85 -13.70 3.48
C THR A 52 15.17 -12.83 2.43
N ASN A 53 13.95 -13.16 2.01
CA ASN A 53 13.18 -12.34 1.07
C ASN A 53 12.84 -10.96 1.64
N TRP A 54 12.49 -10.86 2.93
CA TRP A 54 12.26 -9.57 3.58
C TRP A 54 13.53 -8.72 3.69
N PHE A 55 14.69 -9.34 3.68
CA PHE A 55 16.01 -8.68 3.68
C PHE A 55 16.70 -8.69 2.31
N LEU A 56 15.91 -8.56 1.22
CA LEU A 56 16.39 -8.42 -0.16
C LEU A 56 17.34 -9.56 -0.59
N SER A 57 17.02 -10.77 -0.20
CA SER A 57 17.83 -12.00 -0.44
C SER A 57 19.19 -12.00 0.22
N ALA A 58 19.36 -11.26 1.31
CA ALA A 58 20.59 -11.26 2.09
C ALA A 58 20.83 -12.64 2.71
N PRO A 59 22.11 -13.08 2.82
CA PRO A 59 22.43 -14.33 3.50
C PRO A 59 22.01 -14.27 4.98
N LEU A 60 21.40 -15.34 5.49
CA LEU A 60 20.90 -15.40 6.87
C LEU A 60 21.97 -15.07 7.92
N GLY A 61 23.23 -15.44 7.68
CA GLY A 61 24.35 -15.14 8.59
C GLY A 61 24.67 -13.64 8.72
N THR A 62 24.20 -12.81 7.79
CA THR A 62 24.38 -11.36 7.85
C THR A 62 23.24 -10.63 8.57
N ILE A 63 22.11 -11.33 8.78
CA ILE A 63 20.95 -10.80 9.49
C ILE A 63 21.15 -10.97 10.97
N LYS A 64 21.31 -9.88 11.69
CA LYS A 64 21.53 -9.87 13.15
C LYS A 64 20.22 -9.59 13.89
N ARG A 65 20.21 -9.85 15.20
CA ARG A 65 19.04 -9.75 16.05
C ARG A 65 18.35 -8.39 15.94
N GLN A 66 19.10 -7.29 16.02
CA GLN A 66 18.55 -5.94 15.93
C GLN A 66 17.91 -5.63 14.56
N ASN A 67 18.45 -6.19 13.46
CA ASN A 67 17.80 -6.05 12.14
C ASN A 67 16.41 -6.71 12.15
N VAL A 68 16.28 -7.87 12.80
CA VAL A 68 14.99 -8.58 12.92
C VAL A 68 14.04 -7.83 13.85
N GLU A 69 14.52 -7.31 14.97
CA GLU A 69 13.75 -6.48 15.90
C GLU A 69 13.15 -5.26 15.19
N GLU A 70 13.93 -4.52 14.41
CA GLU A 70 13.46 -3.39 13.64
C GLU A 70 12.41 -3.79 12.57
N TRP A 71 12.62 -4.95 11.93
CA TRP A 71 11.67 -5.47 10.96
C TRP A 71 10.34 -5.88 11.62
N ILE A 72 10.37 -6.57 12.77
CA ILE A 72 9.17 -6.96 13.51
C ILE A 72 8.44 -5.72 14.05
N LEU A 73 9.17 -4.71 14.58
CA LEU A 73 8.56 -3.45 15.00
C LEU A 73 7.75 -2.82 13.88
N TRP A 74 8.31 -2.76 12.68
CA TRP A 74 7.59 -2.25 11.53
C TRP A 74 6.40 -3.14 11.14
N ALA A 75 6.63 -4.46 11.03
CA ALA A 75 5.64 -5.38 10.45
C ALA A 75 4.44 -5.64 11.38
N ILE A 76 4.70 -5.71 12.68
CA ILE A 76 3.71 -6.15 13.67
C ILE A 76 3.19 -4.99 14.53
N PHE A 77 4.07 -4.05 14.91
CA PHE A 77 3.70 -2.93 15.75
C PHE A 77 3.33 -1.67 14.94
N SER A 78 3.55 -1.67 13.61
CA SER A 78 3.41 -0.48 12.75
C SER A 78 4.21 0.72 13.28
N ALA A 79 5.39 0.45 13.84
CA ALA A 79 6.22 1.40 14.57
C ALA A 79 7.68 1.35 14.10
N ASP A 80 8.45 2.32 14.53
CA ASP A 80 9.90 2.39 14.36
C ASP A 80 10.63 2.20 15.69
N SER A 81 11.95 2.10 15.66
CA SER A 81 12.79 1.97 16.86
C SER A 81 12.66 3.18 17.81
N HIS A 82 12.32 4.36 17.30
CA HIS A 82 12.09 5.54 18.15
C HIS A 82 10.83 5.37 19.02
N SER A 83 9.79 4.77 18.47
CA SER A 83 8.53 4.50 19.17
C SER A 83 8.69 3.53 20.33
N LEU A 84 9.69 2.65 20.29
CA LEU A 84 10.02 1.70 21.34
C LEU A 84 10.43 2.39 22.65
N HIS A 85 11.15 3.52 22.57
CA HIS A 85 11.55 4.26 23.76
C HIS A 85 10.39 4.80 24.59
N HIS A 86 9.24 5.01 23.96
CA HIS A 86 8.03 5.51 24.60
C HIS A 86 7.13 4.39 25.16
N ASN A 87 7.33 3.15 24.71
CA ASN A 87 6.48 2.01 25.03
C ASN A 87 7.32 0.85 25.61
N LYS A 88 7.74 0.99 26.85
CA LYS A 88 8.62 0.00 27.51
C LYS A 88 8.06 -1.43 27.57
N GLU A 89 6.76 -1.56 27.61
CA GLU A 89 6.06 -2.86 27.58
C GLU A 89 6.26 -3.62 26.26
N TRP A 90 6.57 -2.91 25.16
CA TRP A 90 6.84 -3.54 23.87
C TRP A 90 8.16 -4.29 23.80
N TYR A 91 9.14 -3.94 24.65
CA TYR A 91 10.44 -4.61 24.65
C TYR A 91 10.34 -6.10 24.91
N GLN A 92 9.56 -6.48 25.94
CA GLN A 92 9.39 -7.89 26.30
C GLN A 92 8.61 -8.64 25.22
N GLU A 93 7.55 -8.04 24.71
CA GLU A 93 6.75 -8.64 23.64
C GLU A 93 7.54 -8.81 22.35
N LEU A 94 8.36 -7.83 21.97
CA LEU A 94 9.25 -7.90 20.83
C LEU A 94 10.29 -9.01 20.96
N ASP A 95 10.90 -9.12 22.15
CA ASP A 95 11.86 -10.17 22.46
C ASP A 95 11.23 -11.56 22.36
N ASP A 96 10.01 -11.72 22.88
CA ASP A 96 9.24 -12.96 22.76
C ASP A 96 8.99 -13.35 21.29
N TYR A 97 8.66 -12.37 20.42
CA TYR A 97 8.42 -12.64 19.00
C TYR A 97 9.70 -13.00 18.25
N VAL A 98 10.83 -12.36 18.57
CA VAL A 98 12.14 -12.73 18.00
C VAL A 98 12.52 -14.14 18.44
N ASN A 99 12.36 -14.48 19.72
CA ASN A 99 12.65 -15.81 20.25
C ASN A 99 11.79 -16.89 19.57
N GLN A 100 10.50 -16.64 19.36
CA GLN A 100 9.64 -17.55 18.59
C GLN A 100 10.14 -17.77 17.16
N LEU A 101 10.63 -16.72 16.50
CA LEU A 101 11.19 -16.82 15.15
C LEU A 101 12.51 -17.63 15.17
N GLU A 102 13.36 -17.45 16.17
CA GLU A 102 14.58 -18.24 16.37
C GLU A 102 14.28 -19.74 16.55
N VAL A 103 13.23 -20.06 17.30
CA VAL A 103 12.78 -21.45 17.46
C VAL A 103 12.33 -22.03 16.11
N LEU A 104 11.58 -21.28 15.32
CA LEU A 104 11.15 -21.73 14.00
C LEU A 104 12.31 -21.89 13.01
N LEU A 105 13.35 -21.05 13.12
CA LEU A 105 14.57 -21.13 12.32
C LEU A 105 15.50 -22.27 12.76
N GLY A 106 15.33 -22.79 13.98
CA GLY A 106 16.25 -23.73 14.61
C GLY A 106 17.63 -23.16 14.92
N ARG A 107 17.76 -21.83 14.99
CA ARG A 107 19.01 -21.13 15.31
C ARG A 107 18.75 -19.75 15.89
N SER A 108 19.69 -19.26 16.72
CA SER A 108 19.65 -17.90 17.24
C SER A 108 20.35 -16.91 16.31
N PHE A 109 19.88 -15.67 16.33
CA PHE A 109 20.56 -14.57 15.65
C PHE A 109 21.79 -14.10 16.44
N GLU A 110 22.83 -13.71 15.72
CA GLU A 110 23.96 -13.01 16.34
C GLU A 110 23.50 -11.65 16.91
N THR A 111 24.02 -11.29 18.06
CA THR A 111 23.75 -9.98 18.68
C THR A 111 24.33 -8.84 17.84
N GLY A 112 23.67 -7.67 17.88
CA GLY A 112 24.10 -6.48 17.17
C GLY A 112 23.28 -6.17 15.93
N ILE A 113 23.74 -5.24 15.11
CA ILE A 113 23.12 -4.75 13.89
C ILE A 113 24.09 -4.77 12.71
N THR A 114 23.60 -5.11 11.55
CA THR A 114 24.30 -4.93 10.29
C THR A 114 23.78 -3.66 9.61
N HIS A 115 24.52 -2.54 9.75
CA HIS A 115 24.09 -1.20 9.32
C HIS A 115 23.83 -1.06 7.82
N LYS A 116 24.41 -1.91 6.97
CA LYS A 116 24.20 -1.89 5.51
C LYS A 116 23.03 -2.76 5.07
N LEU A 117 22.44 -3.49 6.00
CA LEU A 117 21.36 -4.40 5.73
C LEU A 117 20.02 -3.74 6.04
N GLU A 118 19.22 -3.51 5.01
CA GLU A 118 17.89 -2.95 5.15
C GLU A 118 16.82 -4.01 4.84
N SER A 119 15.80 -4.05 5.67
CA SER A 119 14.59 -4.82 5.39
C SER A 119 13.62 -3.99 4.53
N MET A 120 12.73 -4.64 3.79
CA MET A 120 11.68 -3.98 3.02
C MET A 120 10.63 -3.33 3.94
N ARG A 121 10.85 -2.10 4.38
CA ARG A 121 9.98 -1.33 5.29
C ARG A 121 9.39 -0.13 4.56
N HIS A 122 8.42 -0.36 3.67
CA HIS A 122 7.92 0.67 2.73
C HIS A 122 7.19 1.85 3.37
N THR A 123 6.71 1.73 4.60
CA THR A 123 5.91 2.79 5.26
C THR A 123 6.73 3.72 6.16
N VAL A 124 7.92 3.32 6.58
CA VAL A 124 8.77 4.03 7.54
C VAL A 124 10.00 4.66 6.89
N GLN A 125 10.41 4.17 5.74
CA GLN A 125 11.55 4.73 5.01
C GLN A 125 11.19 6.08 4.38
N PRO A 126 12.10 7.08 4.44
CA PRO A 126 11.90 8.35 3.74
C PRO A 126 11.80 8.07 2.23
N VAL A 127 10.66 8.37 1.66
CA VAL A 127 10.44 8.20 0.22
C VAL A 127 10.94 9.44 -0.50
N ASN A 128 11.93 9.28 -1.38
CA ASN A 128 12.29 10.32 -2.32
C ASN A 128 11.16 10.49 -3.34
N ILE A 129 10.28 11.46 -3.07
CA ILE A 129 9.14 11.73 -3.95
C ILE A 129 9.65 12.54 -5.14
N LEU A 130 9.64 11.93 -6.30
CA LEU A 130 9.80 12.66 -7.55
C LEU A 130 8.47 13.30 -7.91
N HIS A 131 8.40 14.62 -7.82
CA HIS A 131 7.21 15.36 -8.25
C HIS A 131 6.96 15.15 -9.74
N ARG A 132 5.80 14.63 -10.09
CA ARG A 132 5.44 14.44 -11.49
C ARG A 132 5.04 15.78 -12.10
N PRO A 133 5.54 16.12 -13.32
CA PRO A 133 5.20 17.38 -13.96
C PRO A 133 3.69 17.46 -14.22
N PHE A 134 3.14 18.68 -14.21
CA PHE A 134 1.72 18.94 -14.47
C PHE A 134 1.21 18.29 -15.77
N MET A 135 2.06 18.24 -16.81
CA MET A 135 1.75 17.56 -18.05
C MET A 135 1.39 16.09 -17.85
N TRP A 136 2.08 15.39 -16.93
CA TRP A 136 1.75 14.00 -16.58
C TRP A 136 0.35 13.88 -15.96
N LEU A 137 0.00 14.78 -15.03
CA LEU A 137 -1.32 14.82 -14.42
C LEU A 137 -2.42 15.08 -15.45
N THR A 138 -2.15 15.95 -16.41
CA THR A 138 -3.06 16.24 -17.54
C THR A 138 -3.28 15.01 -18.41
N ILE A 139 -2.21 14.29 -18.75
CA ILE A 139 -2.30 13.04 -19.54
C ILE A 139 -3.11 11.99 -18.78
N VAL A 140 -2.84 11.80 -17.49
CA VAL A 140 -3.57 10.84 -16.66
C VAL A 140 -5.05 11.24 -16.58
N GLY A 141 -5.35 12.52 -16.34
CA GLY A 141 -6.72 13.02 -16.30
C GLY A 141 -7.48 12.84 -17.62
N ALA A 142 -6.81 13.05 -18.75
CA ALA A 142 -7.39 12.81 -20.08
C ALA A 142 -7.69 11.33 -20.34
N VAL A 143 -6.76 10.44 -19.96
CA VAL A 143 -6.95 8.98 -20.08
C VAL A 143 -8.08 8.49 -19.17
N ASP A 144 -8.16 9.00 -17.95
CA ASP A 144 -9.24 8.68 -17.00
C ASP A 144 -10.60 9.14 -17.55
N SER A 145 -10.66 10.37 -18.08
CA SER A 145 -11.89 10.93 -18.67
C SER A 145 -12.34 10.13 -19.88
N PHE A 146 -11.40 9.76 -20.76
CA PHE A 146 -11.69 8.92 -21.91
C PHE A 146 -12.20 7.53 -21.50
N THR A 147 -11.58 6.92 -20.50
CA THR A 147 -11.99 5.62 -19.97
C THR A 147 -13.38 5.70 -19.35
N HIS A 148 -13.66 6.77 -18.60
CA HIS A 148 -14.99 7.04 -18.03
C HIS A 148 -16.07 7.12 -19.12
N LEU A 149 -15.80 7.89 -20.17
CA LEU A 149 -16.71 8.02 -21.31
C LEU A 149 -16.96 6.67 -21.98
N CYS A 150 -15.92 5.90 -22.26
CA CYS A 150 -16.06 4.57 -22.86
C CYS A 150 -16.91 3.63 -21.99
N LEU A 151 -16.64 3.56 -20.68
CA LEU A 151 -17.41 2.70 -19.79
C LEU A 151 -18.88 3.13 -19.72
N THR A 152 -19.15 4.42 -19.72
CA THR A 152 -20.52 4.95 -19.76
C THR A 152 -21.25 4.54 -21.04
N ILE A 153 -20.59 4.64 -22.21
CA ILE A 153 -21.13 4.20 -23.50
C ILE A 153 -21.44 2.69 -23.49
N TYR A 154 -20.58 1.89 -22.84
CA TYR A 154 -20.82 0.46 -22.65
C TYR A 154 -21.90 0.13 -21.60
N GLY A 155 -22.57 1.12 -21.03
CA GLY A 155 -23.69 0.97 -20.10
C GLY A 155 -23.26 0.69 -18.66
N PHE A 156 -22.03 1.01 -18.29
CA PHE A 156 -21.59 1.02 -16.89
C PHE A 156 -21.99 2.33 -16.22
N ASN A 157 -22.46 2.24 -14.98
CA ASN A 157 -22.71 3.38 -14.11
C ASN A 157 -21.59 3.49 -13.08
N TYR A 158 -21.07 4.70 -12.87
CA TYR A 158 -20.05 4.95 -11.86
C TYR A 158 -20.69 5.34 -10.52
N TYR A 159 -20.26 4.67 -9.46
CA TYR A 159 -20.65 4.96 -8.08
C TYR A 159 -19.45 5.47 -7.33
N SER A 160 -19.52 6.67 -6.77
CA SER A 160 -18.41 7.33 -6.10
C SER A 160 -18.70 7.61 -4.63
N THR A 161 -17.65 7.58 -3.82
CA THR A 161 -17.68 7.98 -2.41
C THR A 161 -17.46 9.48 -2.23
N SER A 162 -16.86 10.17 -3.22
CA SER A 162 -16.54 11.59 -3.18
C SER A 162 -16.94 12.29 -4.48
N LEU A 163 -17.22 13.58 -4.40
CA LEU A 163 -17.41 14.44 -5.57
C LEU A 163 -16.03 14.79 -6.14
N GLY A 164 -15.86 14.62 -7.43
CA GLY A 164 -14.63 14.51 -8.21
C GLY A 164 -13.56 15.57 -8.14
N PHE A 165 -13.67 16.55 -7.26
CA PHE A 165 -12.64 17.58 -7.06
C PHE A 165 -11.71 17.28 -5.87
N ASP A 166 -12.03 16.28 -5.05
CA ASP A 166 -11.25 15.95 -3.86
C ASP A 166 -10.03 15.06 -4.19
N VAL A 167 -9.86 14.70 -5.46
CA VAL A 167 -8.80 13.80 -5.93
C VAL A 167 -7.99 14.47 -7.05
N LEU A 168 -6.68 14.39 -7.00
CA LEU A 168 -5.80 14.81 -8.09
C LEU A 168 -5.35 13.61 -8.95
N PRO A 169 -5.43 13.69 -10.28
CA PRO A 169 -6.02 14.77 -11.09
C PRO A 169 -7.55 14.86 -10.91
N PRO A 170 -8.12 16.08 -11.03
CA PRO A 170 -9.57 16.27 -10.93
C PRO A 170 -10.32 15.40 -11.96
N ARG A 171 -11.40 14.79 -11.54
CA ARG A 171 -12.24 13.92 -12.38
C ARG A 171 -13.61 14.57 -12.65
N PRO A 172 -13.70 15.52 -13.58
CA PRO A 172 -14.92 16.29 -13.80
C PRO A 172 -16.14 15.41 -14.15
N LEU A 173 -15.92 14.28 -14.82
CA LEU A 173 -17.00 13.36 -15.19
C LEU A 173 -17.56 12.61 -13.98
N SER A 174 -16.86 12.57 -12.84
CA SER A 174 -17.41 11.99 -11.61
C SER A 174 -18.49 12.84 -10.94
N LEU A 175 -18.69 14.09 -11.37
CA LEU A 175 -19.85 14.91 -10.98
C LEU A 175 -21.17 14.27 -11.39
N PHE A 176 -21.19 13.45 -12.43
CA PHE A 176 -22.36 12.69 -12.88
C PHE A 176 -22.43 11.30 -12.24
N SER A 177 -21.57 11.01 -11.24
CA SER A 177 -21.58 9.73 -10.55
C SER A 177 -22.78 9.61 -9.61
N ARG A 178 -23.19 8.37 -9.36
CA ARG A 178 -24.18 8.05 -8.33
C ARG A 178 -23.49 7.90 -6.97
N PRO A 179 -24.16 8.17 -5.85
CA PRO A 179 -23.60 7.91 -4.54
C PRO A 179 -23.33 6.41 -4.35
N SER A 180 -22.14 6.08 -3.85
CA SER A 180 -21.80 4.71 -3.53
C SER A 180 -22.58 4.24 -2.29
N SER A 181 -23.00 2.98 -2.28
CA SER A 181 -23.60 2.35 -1.10
C SER A 181 -22.57 2.07 0.01
N SER A 182 -21.27 2.08 -0.32
CA SER A 182 -20.18 1.95 0.63
C SER A 182 -19.46 3.29 0.81
N SER A 183 -19.18 3.69 2.04
CA SER A 183 -18.39 4.90 2.34
C SER A 183 -16.91 4.80 1.95
N LYS A 184 -16.44 3.59 1.62
CA LYS A 184 -15.01 3.31 1.37
C LYS A 184 -14.69 2.89 -0.07
N LEU A 185 -15.69 2.58 -0.90
CA LEU A 185 -15.48 1.99 -2.22
C LEU A 185 -16.19 2.78 -3.31
N SER A 186 -15.44 3.18 -4.32
CA SER A 186 -15.98 3.64 -5.61
C SER A 186 -15.87 2.51 -6.61
N TYR A 187 -16.91 2.31 -7.43
CA TYR A 187 -16.96 1.18 -8.35
C TYR A 187 -17.77 1.48 -9.60
N TRP A 188 -17.52 0.71 -10.64
CA TRP A 188 -18.30 0.66 -11.85
C TRP A 188 -19.26 -0.53 -11.81
N TYR A 189 -20.51 -0.31 -12.13
CA TYR A 189 -21.51 -1.36 -12.13
C TYR A 189 -22.31 -1.35 -13.43
N ARG A 190 -22.44 -2.52 -14.04
CA ARG A 190 -23.34 -2.80 -15.16
C ARG A 190 -24.26 -3.94 -14.77
N PRO A 191 -25.62 -3.76 -14.87
CA PRO A 191 -26.55 -4.83 -14.53
C PRO A 191 -26.33 -6.07 -15.39
N HIS A 192 -26.22 -7.22 -14.75
CA HIS A 192 -26.09 -8.50 -15.41
C HIS A 192 -27.44 -8.88 -16.07
N ARG A 193 -27.45 -9.12 -17.39
CA ARG A 193 -28.65 -9.42 -18.16
C ARG A 193 -28.73 -10.84 -18.70
N SER A 194 -27.63 -11.59 -18.64
CA SER A 194 -27.58 -12.95 -19.17
C SER A 194 -28.23 -13.94 -18.20
N LYS A 195 -29.09 -14.83 -18.74
CA LYS A 195 -29.67 -15.94 -17.97
C LYS A 195 -28.75 -17.18 -17.91
N THR A 196 -27.74 -17.24 -18.77
CA THR A 196 -26.88 -18.40 -18.95
C THR A 196 -25.43 -18.19 -18.52
N LYS A 197 -24.96 -16.93 -18.53
CA LYS A 197 -23.57 -16.59 -18.14
C LYS A 197 -23.55 -16.08 -16.69
N LYS A 198 -22.48 -16.36 -15.97
CA LYS A 198 -22.27 -15.85 -14.60
C LYS A 198 -21.85 -14.37 -14.60
N PRO A 199 -22.22 -13.58 -13.58
CA PRO A 199 -21.69 -12.23 -13.43
C PRO A 199 -20.19 -12.24 -13.18
N ILE A 200 -19.47 -11.24 -13.69
CA ILE A 200 -18.03 -11.08 -13.51
C ILE A 200 -17.80 -9.94 -12.52
N LEU A 201 -17.07 -10.22 -11.46
CA LEU A 201 -16.51 -9.22 -10.55
C LEU A 201 -15.02 -9.05 -10.88
N PHE A 202 -14.62 -7.81 -11.17
CA PHE A 202 -13.22 -7.49 -11.40
C PHE A 202 -12.69 -6.58 -10.29
N LEU A 203 -11.61 -7.01 -9.65
CA LEU A 203 -10.87 -6.24 -8.66
C LEU A 203 -9.51 -5.89 -9.24
N HIS A 204 -9.26 -4.59 -9.45
CA HIS A 204 -7.98 -4.16 -10.00
C HIS A 204 -6.92 -3.96 -8.91
N GLY A 205 -5.67 -4.31 -9.22
CA GLY A 205 -4.51 -3.99 -8.38
C GLY A 205 -3.94 -2.60 -8.66
N ILE A 206 -2.93 -2.21 -7.90
CA ILE A 206 -2.20 -0.96 -8.09
C ILE A 206 -1.55 -0.96 -9.49
N GLY A 207 -1.81 0.10 -10.27
CA GLY A 207 -1.19 0.30 -11.59
C GLY A 207 -1.87 -0.39 -12.77
N VAL A 208 -2.98 -1.11 -12.56
CA VAL A 208 -3.73 -1.73 -13.67
C VAL A 208 -4.78 -0.75 -14.20
N SER A 209 -4.69 -0.42 -15.48
CA SER A 209 -5.69 0.39 -16.17
C SER A 209 -6.92 -0.45 -16.52
N LEU A 210 -8.12 0.08 -16.29
CA LEU A 210 -9.40 -0.52 -16.69
C LEU A 210 -9.56 -0.76 -18.21
N ARG A 211 -8.64 -0.26 -19.02
CA ARG A 211 -8.65 -0.42 -20.49
C ARG A 211 -8.62 -1.88 -20.96
N PHE A 212 -7.96 -2.77 -20.21
CA PHE A 212 -7.86 -4.18 -20.59
C PHE A 212 -9.15 -4.97 -20.36
N ILE A 213 -10.06 -4.46 -19.53
CA ILE A 213 -11.25 -5.21 -19.09
C ILE A 213 -12.39 -5.09 -20.07
N SER A 214 -12.49 -3.98 -20.79
CA SER A 214 -13.59 -3.74 -21.72
C SER A 214 -13.63 -4.73 -22.90
N ARG A 215 -12.49 -5.36 -23.24
CA ARG A 215 -12.41 -6.37 -24.31
C ARG A 215 -12.82 -7.79 -23.89
N GLN A 216 -12.79 -8.11 -22.60
CA GLN A 216 -13.14 -9.45 -22.11
C GLN A 216 -14.58 -9.55 -21.57
N ALA A 217 -15.26 -8.45 -21.37
CA ALA A 217 -16.62 -8.39 -20.81
C ALA A 217 -17.73 -8.20 -21.87
N LEU A 218 -17.39 -8.24 -23.17
CA LEU A 218 -18.31 -8.27 -24.31
C LEU A 218 -18.49 -9.71 -24.80
#